data_30cfc85b7220974b196c8526215872dd
#
_entry.id   30cfc85b7220974b196c8526215872dd
#
_cell.length_a   1.000
_cell.length_b   1.000
_cell.length_c   1.000
_cell.angle_alpha   90.00
_cell.angle_beta   90.00
_cell.angle_gamma   90.00
#
_symmetry.space_group_name_H-M   'P 1'
#
loop_
_entity.id
_entity.type
_entity.pdbx_description
1 polymer ?
#
loop_
_entity_poly.entity_id
_entity_poly.type
_entity_poly.pdbx_seq_one_letter_code
_entity_poly.pdbx_strand_id
1 'polypeptide(L)'
;MGNDYNDKVSRVLNLYQRLMEGEVVDKEAEAVRYGVSARSIQRDISAINNFFEQETEKSGVINSIEYDKKRGGHYLSQIYKTRLTNSEILAICKILLDSRAFTRERMEHILNILVDRCTPAEGKAIVQDLIKNEEFHYIELTHKSEFVDKMWDIGQAIRNCNYLEFEYRRSTDNEVVKRKVKPVAIMFSEFYFYLTAFIDDEKVRANFQVINDAFPTIYRIDRIAGYKVLDEHFKIPYSDRFEEGEFRKRVQFMYGGRLKKIRFRYKGGSIEAVLDRLPTAKILDEKDGVYTVSAEVFGEGINVWLRSQGENVEVIDGWKN
;
A
#
# COMPACT_ATOMS: atom_id res chain seq x y z
N MET A 1 -17.71 48.55 2.24
CA MET A 1 -17.43 47.13 2.08
C MET A 1 -18.06 46.41 3.27
N GLY A 2 -19.24 45.83 3.06
CA GLY A 2 -20.04 45.23 4.12
C GLY A 2 -19.40 43.93 4.63
N ASN A 3 -19.52 43.74 5.91
CA ASN A 3 -18.97 42.64 6.71
C ASN A 3 -19.62 41.30 6.33
N ASP A 4 -19.06 40.57 5.40
CA ASP A 4 -19.51 39.22 4.98
C ASP A 4 -19.31 38.12 6.06
N TYR A 5 -18.69 38.48 7.19
CA TYR A 5 -18.45 37.56 8.32
C TYR A 5 -19.67 37.33 9.23
N ASN A 6 -20.81 38.00 8.99
CA ASN A 6 -21.97 37.98 9.89
C ASN A 6 -23.08 37.05 9.40
N ASP A 7 -22.89 36.29 8.34
CA ASP A 7 -23.85 35.26 7.94
C ASP A 7 -23.75 34.04 8.87
N LYS A 8 -24.89 33.59 9.35
CA LYS A 8 -24.99 32.39 10.21
C LYS A 8 -24.31 31.16 9.60
N VAL A 9 -24.43 30.98 8.30
CA VAL A 9 -23.85 29.84 7.59
C VAL A 9 -22.32 29.90 7.64
N SER A 10 -21.74 31.04 7.31
CA SER A 10 -20.29 31.25 7.36
C SER A 10 -19.71 31.05 8.75
N ARG A 11 -20.45 31.52 9.78
CA ARG A 11 -20.06 31.31 11.19
C ARG A 11 -20.08 29.84 11.59
N VAL A 12 -21.14 29.10 11.27
CA VAL A 12 -21.26 27.67 11.58
C VAL A 12 -20.18 26.88 10.87
N LEU A 13 -19.92 27.15 9.60
CA LEU A 13 -18.86 26.48 8.83
C LEU A 13 -17.46 26.76 9.39
N ASN A 14 -17.19 27.99 9.82
CA ASN A 14 -15.90 28.32 10.43
C ASN A 14 -15.74 27.62 11.79
N LEU A 15 -16.75 27.60 12.63
CA LEU A 15 -16.72 26.87 13.89
C LEU A 15 -16.52 25.36 13.66
N TYR A 16 -17.21 24.78 12.66
CA TYR A 16 -17.06 23.40 12.27
C TYR A 16 -15.62 23.09 11.83
N GLN A 17 -15.06 23.92 10.95
CA GLN A 17 -13.69 23.72 10.45
C GLN A 17 -12.67 23.75 11.60
N ARG A 18 -12.76 24.73 12.48
CA ARG A 18 -11.84 24.88 13.62
C ARG A 18 -11.94 23.72 14.61
N LEU A 19 -13.17 23.25 14.90
CA LEU A 19 -13.37 22.05 15.70
C LEU A 19 -12.76 20.81 15.05
N MET A 20 -12.88 20.68 13.71
CA MET A 20 -12.26 19.60 12.96
C MET A 20 -10.72 19.68 12.94
N GLU A 21 -10.17 20.87 13.01
CA GLU A 21 -8.71 21.13 13.14
C GLU A 21 -8.19 20.88 14.56
N GLY A 22 -9.09 20.59 15.51
CA GLY A 22 -8.76 20.30 16.92
C GLY A 22 -8.63 21.54 17.79
N GLU A 23 -9.11 22.70 17.33
CA GLU A 23 -9.16 23.91 18.15
C GLU A 23 -10.21 23.81 19.25
N VAL A 24 -9.95 24.52 20.33
CA VAL A 24 -10.91 24.72 21.44
C VAL A 24 -11.69 26.00 21.18
N VAL A 25 -13.01 25.89 21.16
CA VAL A 25 -13.93 26.99 20.90
C VAL A 25 -14.49 27.51 22.20
N ASP A 26 -14.10 28.70 22.63
CA ASP A 26 -14.71 29.42 23.73
C ASP A 26 -15.92 30.22 23.24
N LYS A 27 -17.12 29.87 23.73
CA LYS A 27 -18.36 30.49 23.26
C LYS A 27 -18.49 31.98 23.57
N GLU A 28 -17.88 32.47 24.62
CA GLU A 28 -17.94 33.89 25.01
C GLU A 28 -16.98 34.68 24.07
N ALA A 29 -15.81 34.17 23.84
CA ALA A 29 -14.85 34.76 22.88
C ALA A 29 -15.42 34.81 21.47
N GLU A 30 -16.05 33.73 21.01
CA GLU A 30 -16.68 33.67 19.69
C GLU A 30 -17.92 34.58 19.59
N ALA A 31 -18.67 34.74 20.66
CA ALA A 31 -19.77 35.68 20.71
C ALA A 31 -19.30 37.11 20.44
N VAL A 32 -18.20 37.51 21.05
CA VAL A 32 -17.56 38.82 20.81
C VAL A 32 -17.03 38.91 19.36
N ARG A 33 -16.35 37.88 18.90
CA ARG A 33 -15.77 37.84 17.56
C ARG A 33 -16.79 38.03 16.44
N TYR A 34 -17.96 37.39 16.57
CA TYR A 34 -19.01 37.44 15.56
C TYR A 34 -20.10 38.47 15.86
N GLY A 35 -20.02 39.23 16.97
CA GLY A 35 -21.02 40.24 17.36
C GLY A 35 -22.38 39.63 17.63
N VAL A 36 -22.48 38.42 18.20
CA VAL A 36 -23.72 37.69 18.51
C VAL A 36 -23.76 37.32 19.97
N SER A 37 -24.90 36.84 20.47
CA SER A 37 -24.99 36.36 21.87
C SER A 37 -24.30 35.01 22.03
N ALA A 38 -23.73 34.71 23.21
CA ALA A 38 -23.19 33.38 23.54
C ALA A 38 -24.23 32.27 23.38
N ARG A 39 -25.53 32.58 23.56
CA ARG A 39 -26.62 31.65 23.26
C ARG A 39 -26.72 31.29 21.77
N SER A 40 -26.39 32.23 20.87
CA SER A 40 -26.35 31.97 19.45
C SER A 40 -25.21 31.02 19.11
N ILE A 41 -24.00 31.24 19.66
CA ILE A 41 -22.87 30.33 19.51
C ILE A 41 -23.17 28.94 20.05
N GLN A 42 -23.83 28.85 21.23
CA GLN A 42 -24.26 27.57 21.79
C GLN A 42 -25.22 26.81 20.87
N ARG A 43 -26.13 27.51 20.20
CA ARG A 43 -27.03 26.88 19.20
C ARG A 43 -26.26 26.39 17.94
N ASP A 44 -25.27 27.15 17.53
CA ASP A 44 -24.43 26.75 16.38
C ASP A 44 -23.60 25.52 16.72
N ILE A 45 -22.99 25.46 17.91
CA ILE A 45 -22.27 24.27 18.41
C ILE A 45 -23.23 23.06 18.52
N SER A 46 -24.44 23.27 19.04
CA SER A 46 -25.43 22.17 19.07
C SER A 46 -25.84 21.69 17.69
N ALA A 47 -25.98 22.61 16.73
CA ALA A 47 -26.29 22.23 15.34
C ALA A 47 -25.15 21.39 14.68
N ILE A 48 -23.90 21.74 14.96
CA ILE A 48 -22.74 20.96 14.52
C ILE A 48 -22.73 19.59 15.21
N ASN A 49 -23.02 19.51 16.50
CA ASN A 49 -23.07 18.24 17.21
C ASN A 49 -24.18 17.32 16.67
N ASN A 50 -25.37 17.84 16.40
CA ASN A 50 -26.45 17.08 15.77
C ASN A 50 -26.10 16.58 14.37
N PHE A 51 -25.32 17.36 13.61
CA PHE A 51 -24.81 16.92 12.33
C PHE A 51 -23.85 15.73 12.49
N PHE A 52 -22.96 15.76 13.47
CA PHE A 52 -22.07 14.60 13.75
C PHE A 52 -22.86 13.36 14.20
N GLU A 53 -23.91 13.51 14.99
CA GLU A 53 -24.77 12.40 15.40
C GLU A 53 -25.45 11.72 14.20
N GLN A 54 -25.95 12.51 13.24
CA GLN A 54 -26.54 11.98 12.01
C GLN A 54 -25.51 11.30 11.07
N GLU A 55 -24.30 11.84 11.00
CA GLU A 55 -23.22 11.21 10.24
C GLU A 55 -22.71 9.92 10.89
N THR A 56 -22.81 9.78 12.22
CA THR A 56 -22.46 8.56 12.95
C THR A 56 -23.27 7.36 12.46
N GLU A 57 -24.56 7.54 12.19
CA GLU A 57 -25.42 6.46 11.65
C GLU A 57 -24.96 5.95 10.28
N LYS A 58 -24.31 6.80 9.48
CA LYS A 58 -23.85 6.47 8.12
C LYS A 58 -22.42 5.98 8.07
N SER A 59 -21.54 6.59 8.86
CA SER A 59 -20.09 6.38 8.80
C SER A 59 -19.55 5.46 9.89
N GLY A 60 -20.31 5.25 10.97
CA GLY A 60 -19.86 4.51 12.16
C GLY A 60 -18.80 5.25 13.00
N VAL A 61 -18.50 6.50 12.65
CA VAL A 61 -17.53 7.34 13.37
C VAL A 61 -18.27 8.21 14.37
N ILE A 62 -18.03 7.99 15.66
CA ILE A 62 -18.65 8.77 16.72
C ILE A 62 -17.80 10.01 16.99
N ASN A 63 -18.31 11.16 16.58
CA ASN A 63 -17.77 12.47 16.91
C ASN A 63 -18.74 13.16 17.86
N SER A 64 -18.25 13.75 18.95
CA SER A 64 -19.06 14.57 19.85
C SER A 64 -18.33 15.84 20.25
N ILE A 65 -19.07 16.92 20.43
CA ILE A 65 -18.50 18.17 20.94
C ILE A 65 -18.68 18.19 22.48
N GLU A 66 -17.55 18.16 23.17
CA GLU A 66 -17.51 18.19 24.64
C GLU A 66 -16.94 19.51 25.15
N TYR A 67 -17.26 19.85 26.39
CA TYR A 67 -16.71 21.03 27.07
C TYR A 67 -15.55 20.64 27.97
N ASP A 68 -14.36 21.18 27.72
CA ASP A 68 -13.20 21.02 28.59
C ASP A 68 -13.06 22.19 29.56
N LYS A 69 -13.26 21.91 30.85
CA LYS A 69 -13.12 22.91 31.93
C LYS A 69 -11.68 23.44 32.06
N LYS A 70 -10.66 22.63 31.75
CA LYS A 70 -9.27 23.06 31.90
C LYS A 70 -8.85 23.98 30.77
N ARG A 71 -9.34 23.70 29.53
CA ARG A 71 -9.08 24.50 28.35
C ARG A 71 -10.05 25.67 28.18
N GLY A 72 -11.15 25.70 28.96
CA GLY A 72 -12.13 26.78 28.97
C GLY A 72 -13.03 26.82 27.73
N GLY A 73 -13.24 25.73 27.02
CA GLY A 73 -14.02 25.76 25.79
C GLY A 73 -14.50 24.40 25.29
N HIS A 74 -15.23 24.45 24.17
CA HIS A 74 -15.72 23.26 23.49
C HIS A 74 -14.68 22.74 22.52
N TYR A 75 -14.52 21.43 22.46
CA TYR A 75 -13.62 20.74 21.53
C TYR A 75 -14.29 19.51 20.93
N LEU A 76 -13.82 19.07 19.77
CA LEU A 76 -14.31 17.85 19.13
C LEU A 76 -13.63 16.64 19.77
N SER A 77 -14.41 15.81 20.47
CA SER A 77 -14.00 14.50 20.96
C SER A 77 -14.26 13.47 19.87
N GLN A 78 -13.21 12.84 19.37
CA GLN A 78 -13.31 11.75 18.40
C GLN A 78 -13.14 10.43 19.16
N ILE A 79 -14.23 9.66 19.30
CA ILE A 79 -14.20 8.37 20.02
C ILE A 79 -13.54 7.28 19.16
N TYR A 80 -13.67 7.36 17.85
CA TYR A 80 -12.88 6.55 16.93
C TYR A 80 -11.81 7.41 16.26
N LYS A 81 -10.56 7.14 16.55
CA LYS A 81 -9.43 7.75 15.85
C LYS A 81 -9.39 7.19 14.44
N THR A 82 -9.95 7.89 13.47
CA THR A 82 -9.80 7.60 12.04
C THR A 82 -8.41 7.99 11.53
N ARG A 83 -7.58 8.59 12.38
CA ARG A 83 -6.21 8.98 12.05
C ARG A 83 -5.22 7.94 12.55
N LEU A 84 -4.22 7.66 11.72
CA LEU A 84 -3.08 6.86 12.12
C LEU A 84 -2.36 7.52 13.30
N THR A 85 -1.80 6.71 14.17
CA THR A 85 -0.94 7.19 15.28
C THR A 85 0.40 7.68 14.74
N ASN A 86 1.13 8.46 15.52
CA ASN A 86 2.50 8.89 15.16
C ASN A 86 3.42 7.70 14.86
N SER A 87 3.30 6.62 15.63
CA SER A 87 4.09 5.39 15.44
C SER A 87 3.75 4.67 14.15
N GLU A 88 2.46 4.60 13.77
CA GLU A 88 2.03 3.99 12.52
C GLU A 88 2.48 4.81 11.32
N ILE A 89 2.36 6.14 11.37
CA ILE A 89 2.87 7.04 10.32
C ILE A 89 4.39 6.90 10.18
N LEU A 90 5.13 6.90 11.29
CA LEU A 90 6.58 6.70 11.26
C LEU A 90 6.95 5.37 10.61
N ALA A 91 6.28 4.28 10.99
CA ALA A 91 6.52 2.95 10.40
C ALA A 91 6.24 2.94 8.90
N ILE A 92 5.12 3.54 8.46
CA ILE A 92 4.78 3.65 7.03
C ILE A 92 5.83 4.47 6.28
N CYS A 93 6.25 5.62 6.81
CA CYS A 93 7.29 6.44 6.19
C CYS A 93 8.61 5.68 6.04
N LYS A 94 9.04 4.93 7.08
CA LYS A 94 10.26 4.10 7.03
C LYS A 94 10.17 3.02 5.96
N ILE A 95 9.05 2.30 5.87
CA ILE A 95 8.80 1.28 4.84
C ILE A 95 8.82 1.90 3.44
N LEU A 96 8.18 3.07 3.26
CA LEU A 96 8.17 3.77 1.98
C LEU A 96 9.57 4.20 1.55
N LEU A 97 10.35 4.79 2.43
CA LEU A 97 11.73 5.22 2.17
C LEU A 97 12.62 4.02 1.80
N ASP A 98 12.55 2.93 2.55
CA ASP A 98 13.32 1.70 2.29
C ASP A 98 12.90 1.04 0.96
N SER A 99 11.62 1.12 0.59
CA SER A 99 11.11 0.53 -0.65
C SER A 99 11.75 1.10 -1.91
N ARG A 100 12.18 2.35 -1.90
CA ARG A 100 12.73 3.07 -3.06
C ARG A 100 11.86 2.99 -4.32
N ALA A 101 10.57 2.72 -4.16
CA ALA A 101 9.66 2.40 -5.27
C ALA A 101 9.30 3.59 -6.16
N PHE A 102 9.47 4.80 -5.68
CA PHE A 102 9.01 6.03 -6.34
C PHE A 102 10.17 6.92 -6.76
N THR A 103 9.92 7.84 -7.69
CA THR A 103 10.84 8.96 -7.95
C THR A 103 10.99 9.82 -6.69
N ARG A 104 12.09 10.57 -6.57
CA ARG A 104 12.32 11.46 -5.41
C ARG A 104 11.15 12.41 -5.20
N GLU A 105 10.72 13.10 -6.26
CA GLU A 105 9.61 14.06 -6.20
C GLU A 105 8.31 13.40 -5.70
N ARG A 106 7.98 12.22 -6.21
CA ARG A 106 6.78 11.48 -5.78
C ARG A 106 6.88 11.01 -4.34
N MET A 107 8.05 10.55 -3.92
CA MET A 107 8.29 10.13 -2.54
C MET A 107 8.11 11.30 -1.57
N GLU A 108 8.77 12.42 -1.82
CA GLU A 108 8.65 13.64 -1.01
C GLU A 108 7.18 14.11 -0.93
N HIS A 109 6.47 14.08 -2.05
CA HIS A 109 5.04 14.43 -2.08
C HIS A 109 4.19 13.52 -1.18
N ILE A 110 4.39 12.19 -1.27
CA ILE A 110 3.65 11.21 -0.46
C ILE A 110 3.97 11.39 1.03
N LEU A 111 5.25 11.52 1.39
CA LEU A 111 5.68 11.71 2.78
C LEU A 111 5.10 12.99 3.37
N ASN A 112 5.13 14.09 2.63
CA ASN A 112 4.55 15.36 3.07
C ASN A 112 3.04 15.21 3.35
N ILE A 113 2.28 14.56 2.47
CA ILE A 113 0.85 14.32 2.71
C ILE A 113 0.63 13.45 3.96
N LEU A 114 1.38 12.38 4.11
CA LEU A 114 1.27 11.48 5.27
C LEU A 114 1.56 12.22 6.57
N VAL A 115 2.66 12.98 6.61
CA VAL A 115 3.05 13.72 7.80
C VAL A 115 2.10 14.89 8.05
N ASP A 116 1.73 15.66 7.02
CA ASP A 116 0.94 16.87 7.20
C ASP A 116 -0.52 16.64 7.51
N ARG A 117 -1.12 15.62 6.91
CA ARG A 117 -2.57 15.39 6.99
C ARG A 117 -2.97 14.23 7.88
N CYS A 118 -2.11 13.22 7.99
CA CYS A 118 -2.44 11.99 8.71
C CYS A 118 -1.85 11.98 10.13
N THR A 119 -0.75 12.70 10.38
CA THR A 119 -0.09 12.74 11.68
C THR A 119 -0.86 13.66 12.64
N PRO A 120 -1.09 13.25 13.91
CA PRO A 120 -1.56 14.15 14.95
C PRO A 120 -0.61 15.36 15.14
N ALA A 121 -1.18 16.55 15.36
CA ALA A 121 -0.42 17.80 15.39
C ALA A 121 0.77 17.79 16.38
N GLU A 122 0.58 17.16 17.53
CA GLU A 122 1.60 17.08 18.61
C GLU A 122 2.83 16.24 18.24
N GLY A 123 2.70 15.28 17.29
CA GLY A 123 3.78 14.37 16.89
C GLY A 123 4.43 14.70 15.55
N LYS A 124 3.87 15.64 14.79
CA LYS A 124 4.27 15.95 13.43
C LYS A 124 5.75 16.29 13.31
N ALA A 125 6.23 17.22 14.12
CA ALA A 125 7.63 17.64 14.11
C ALA A 125 8.58 16.48 14.45
N ILE A 126 8.19 15.60 15.38
CA ILE A 126 8.99 14.43 15.78
C ILE A 126 9.09 13.45 14.62
N VAL A 127 7.98 13.15 13.93
CA VAL A 127 8.00 12.25 12.77
C VAL A 127 8.88 12.82 11.66
N GLN A 128 8.74 14.12 11.36
CA GLN A 128 9.59 14.81 10.37
C GLN A 128 11.07 14.70 10.70
N ASP A 129 11.47 14.98 11.93
CA ASP A 129 12.87 14.88 12.36
C ASP A 129 13.43 13.46 12.23
N LEU A 130 12.61 12.44 12.53
CA LEU A 130 13.01 11.03 12.49
C LEU A 130 13.16 10.48 11.06
N ILE A 131 12.52 11.07 10.05
CA ILE A 131 12.63 10.63 8.65
C ILE A 131 13.57 11.52 7.82
N LYS A 132 13.84 12.76 8.26
CA LYS A 132 14.53 13.80 7.50
C LYS A 132 15.87 13.36 6.91
N ASN A 133 16.68 12.60 7.65
CA ASN A 133 17.99 12.16 7.15
C ASN A 133 17.85 11.16 5.99
N GLU A 134 16.93 10.19 6.11
CA GLU A 134 16.68 9.20 5.06
C GLU A 134 16.02 9.84 3.84
N GLU A 135 15.10 10.79 4.04
CA GLU A 135 14.47 11.55 2.96
C GLU A 135 15.52 12.37 2.19
N PHE A 136 16.44 13.06 2.88
CA PHE A 136 17.52 13.81 2.26
C PHE A 136 18.46 12.94 1.43
N HIS A 137 18.78 11.74 1.92
CA HIS A 137 19.63 10.76 1.24
C HIS A 137 18.89 9.77 0.36
N TYR A 138 17.57 9.98 0.14
CA TYR A 138 16.77 9.08 -0.66
C TYR A 138 17.34 8.89 -2.06
N ILE A 139 17.53 7.63 -2.46
CA ILE A 139 18.05 7.26 -3.78
C ILE A 139 16.92 6.65 -4.59
N GLU A 140 16.41 7.39 -5.55
CA GLU A 140 15.41 6.89 -6.49
C GLU A 140 15.97 5.82 -7.42
N LEU A 141 15.08 5.02 -8.04
CA LEU A 141 15.48 4.00 -9.01
C LEU A 141 15.97 4.63 -10.31
N THR A 142 16.94 3.96 -10.96
CA THR A 142 17.61 4.44 -12.18
C THR A 142 16.64 4.72 -13.34
N HIS A 143 15.51 4.00 -13.41
CA HIS A 143 14.53 4.19 -14.50
C HIS A 143 13.71 5.48 -14.40
N LYS A 144 13.58 6.07 -13.22
CA LYS A 144 12.83 7.33 -12.95
C LYS A 144 11.43 7.38 -13.57
N SER A 145 10.76 6.24 -13.66
CA SER A 145 9.47 6.14 -14.33
C SER A 145 8.33 6.51 -13.37
N GLU A 146 7.43 7.39 -13.83
CA GLU A 146 6.16 7.63 -13.19
C GLU A 146 5.15 6.58 -13.65
N PHE A 147 4.54 5.88 -12.70
CA PHE A 147 3.66 4.74 -12.99
C PHE A 147 2.39 4.69 -12.12
N VAL A 148 2.21 5.62 -11.21
CA VAL A 148 1.11 5.58 -10.22
C VAL A 148 -0.26 5.60 -10.91
N ASP A 149 -0.46 6.49 -11.89
CA ASP A 149 -1.72 6.58 -12.63
C ASP A 149 -1.95 5.31 -13.48
N LYS A 150 -0.91 4.84 -14.15
CA LYS A 150 -0.93 3.56 -14.88
C LYS A 150 -1.31 2.39 -13.97
N MET A 151 -0.75 2.34 -12.77
CA MET A 151 -1.08 1.31 -11.78
C MET A 151 -2.55 1.37 -11.37
N TRP A 152 -3.11 2.57 -11.23
CA TRP A 152 -4.52 2.77 -10.93
C TRP A 152 -5.43 2.25 -12.06
N ASP A 153 -5.11 2.60 -13.31
CA ASP A 153 -5.89 2.14 -14.48
C ASP A 153 -5.84 0.61 -14.61
N ILE A 154 -4.66 0.01 -14.39
CA ILE A 154 -4.50 -1.44 -14.33
C ILE A 154 -5.36 -2.03 -13.20
N GLY A 155 -5.39 -1.40 -12.03
CA GLY A 155 -6.23 -1.81 -10.91
C GLY A 155 -7.72 -1.81 -11.25
N GLN A 156 -8.18 -0.79 -11.97
CA GLN A 156 -9.56 -0.74 -12.46
C GLN A 156 -9.84 -1.85 -13.50
N ALA A 157 -8.89 -2.12 -14.42
CA ALA A 157 -9.02 -3.20 -15.38
C ALA A 157 -9.14 -4.57 -14.71
N ILE A 158 -8.35 -4.83 -13.64
CA ILE A 158 -8.46 -6.05 -12.83
C ILE A 158 -9.85 -6.15 -12.20
N ARG A 159 -10.31 -5.09 -11.54
CA ARG A 159 -11.61 -5.05 -10.86
C ARG A 159 -12.76 -5.34 -11.81
N ASN A 160 -12.70 -4.78 -13.02
CA ASN A 160 -13.75 -4.88 -14.03
C ASN A 160 -13.57 -6.08 -14.96
N CYS A 161 -12.50 -6.88 -14.79
CA CYS A 161 -12.14 -7.98 -15.69
C CYS A 161 -11.97 -7.52 -17.17
N ASN A 162 -11.43 -6.33 -17.39
CA ASN A 162 -11.11 -5.84 -18.72
C ASN A 162 -9.80 -6.42 -19.23
N TYR A 163 -9.75 -6.75 -20.53
CA TYR A 163 -8.47 -7.03 -21.17
C TYR A 163 -7.58 -5.79 -21.18
N LEU A 164 -6.28 -6.02 -21.09
CA LEU A 164 -5.25 -4.98 -21.17
C LEU A 164 -4.33 -5.27 -22.34
N GLU A 165 -4.14 -4.31 -23.22
CA GLU A 165 -3.09 -4.33 -24.23
C GLU A 165 -1.96 -3.38 -23.85
N PHE A 166 -0.70 -3.81 -24.04
CA PHE A 166 0.44 -2.94 -23.77
C PHE A 166 1.68 -3.34 -24.57
N GLU A 167 2.60 -2.38 -24.66
CA GLU A 167 3.95 -2.57 -25.15
C GLU A 167 4.89 -2.78 -23.95
N TYR A 168 5.62 -3.88 -23.96
CA TYR A 168 6.49 -4.26 -22.85
C TYR A 168 7.94 -4.39 -23.30
N ARG A 169 8.84 -3.68 -22.62
CA ARG A 169 10.29 -3.79 -22.83
C ARG A 169 10.86 -4.94 -22.01
N ARG A 170 11.24 -6.02 -22.68
CA ARG A 170 11.81 -7.20 -22.01
C ARG A 170 13.16 -6.86 -21.35
N SER A 171 13.46 -7.55 -20.24
CA SER A 171 14.74 -7.36 -19.52
C SER A 171 15.89 -8.15 -20.15
N THR A 172 15.60 -9.18 -20.91
CA THR A 172 16.60 -10.11 -21.48
C THR A 172 17.33 -9.54 -22.68
N ASP A 173 16.62 -8.84 -23.54
CA ASP A 173 17.12 -8.38 -24.85
C ASP A 173 16.75 -6.93 -25.17
N ASN A 174 16.06 -6.23 -24.27
CA ASN A 174 15.51 -4.89 -24.46
C ASN A 174 14.50 -4.74 -25.62
N GLU A 175 14.06 -5.84 -26.23
CA GLU A 175 13.01 -5.77 -27.25
C GLU A 175 11.68 -5.34 -26.69
N VAL A 176 10.93 -4.57 -27.50
CA VAL A 176 9.57 -4.17 -27.19
C VAL A 176 8.61 -5.17 -27.82
N VAL A 177 7.80 -5.81 -27.02
CA VAL A 177 6.79 -6.78 -27.44
C VAL A 177 5.40 -6.30 -27.10
N LYS A 178 4.44 -6.51 -28.01
CA LYS A 178 3.02 -6.25 -27.73
C LYS A 178 2.39 -7.45 -27.02
N ARG A 179 1.54 -7.16 -26.05
CA ARG A 179 0.82 -8.17 -25.27
C ARG A 179 -0.63 -7.77 -25.10
N LYS A 180 -1.54 -8.73 -25.31
CA LYS A 180 -2.92 -8.69 -24.85
C LYS A 180 -3.06 -9.69 -23.70
N VAL A 181 -3.53 -9.24 -22.56
CA VAL A 181 -3.52 -10.04 -21.33
C VAL A 181 -4.83 -9.90 -20.54
N LYS A 182 -5.07 -10.87 -19.68
CA LYS A 182 -6.07 -10.86 -18.60
C LYS A 182 -5.35 -10.45 -17.32
N PRO A 183 -5.40 -9.20 -16.89
CA PRO A 183 -4.73 -8.76 -15.67
C PRO A 183 -5.45 -9.34 -14.44
N VAL A 184 -4.70 -9.83 -13.45
CA VAL A 184 -5.28 -10.51 -12.27
C VAL A 184 -4.83 -9.95 -10.94
N ALA A 185 -3.63 -9.38 -10.83
CA ALA A 185 -3.17 -8.74 -9.60
C ALA A 185 -2.05 -7.71 -9.84
N ILE A 186 -1.90 -6.79 -8.89
CA ILE A 186 -0.74 -5.90 -8.77
C ILE A 186 0.00 -6.28 -7.49
N MET A 187 1.30 -6.52 -7.60
CA MET A 187 2.13 -6.91 -6.47
C MET A 187 3.34 -5.98 -6.33
N PHE A 188 3.79 -5.76 -5.11
CA PHE A 188 5.05 -5.08 -4.84
C PHE A 188 6.08 -6.09 -4.33
N SER A 189 7.31 -6.03 -4.85
CA SER A 189 8.41 -6.85 -4.36
C SER A 189 9.75 -6.15 -4.57
N GLU A 190 10.60 -6.18 -3.57
CA GLU A 190 11.88 -5.49 -3.54
C GLU A 190 11.69 -3.98 -3.80
N PHE A 191 11.89 -3.52 -5.02
CA PHE A 191 11.81 -2.11 -5.40
C PHE A 191 10.73 -1.80 -6.44
N TYR A 192 10.01 -2.81 -6.93
CA TYR A 192 9.17 -2.65 -8.12
C TYR A 192 7.74 -3.09 -7.90
N PHE A 193 6.84 -2.42 -8.60
CA PHE A 193 5.47 -2.90 -8.78
C PHE A 193 5.37 -3.80 -10.00
N TYR A 194 4.63 -4.87 -9.85
CA TYR A 194 4.45 -5.90 -10.86
C TYR A 194 2.97 -6.11 -11.16
N LEU A 195 2.67 -6.22 -12.44
CA LEU A 195 1.42 -6.77 -12.93
C LEU A 195 1.57 -8.27 -13.11
N THR A 196 0.67 -9.06 -12.52
CA THR A 196 0.49 -10.47 -12.84
C THR A 196 -0.69 -10.61 -13.79
N ALA A 197 -0.50 -11.32 -14.90
CA ALA A 197 -1.52 -11.43 -15.93
C ALA A 197 -1.38 -12.70 -16.77
N PHE A 198 -2.50 -13.26 -17.25
CA PHE A 198 -2.49 -14.35 -18.22
C PHE A 198 -2.46 -13.80 -19.63
N ILE A 199 -1.55 -14.31 -20.47
CA ILE A 199 -1.46 -13.93 -21.87
C ILE A 199 -2.63 -14.54 -22.63
N ASP A 200 -3.32 -13.75 -23.46
CA ASP A 200 -4.49 -14.21 -24.22
C ASP A 200 -4.11 -14.81 -25.60
N ASP A 201 -2.89 -14.59 -26.07
CA ASP A 201 -2.40 -15.09 -27.36
C ASP A 201 -1.80 -16.49 -27.22
N GLU A 202 -2.46 -17.51 -27.78
CA GLU A 202 -2.01 -18.92 -27.75
C GLU A 202 -0.67 -19.13 -28.48
N LYS A 203 -0.38 -18.38 -29.55
CA LYS A 203 0.90 -18.49 -30.26
C LYS A 203 2.05 -17.96 -29.43
N VAL A 204 1.79 -16.89 -28.68
CA VAL A 204 2.78 -16.36 -27.73
C VAL A 204 2.96 -17.35 -26.58
N ARG A 205 1.88 -17.92 -26.07
CA ARG A 205 1.90 -18.92 -24.98
C ARG A 205 2.67 -20.17 -25.34
N ALA A 206 2.58 -20.64 -26.58
CA ALA A 206 3.30 -21.81 -27.08
C ALA A 206 4.83 -21.67 -27.03
N ASN A 207 5.34 -20.44 -26.99
CA ASN A 207 6.78 -20.16 -26.85
C ASN A 207 7.30 -20.25 -25.42
N PHE A 208 6.41 -20.37 -24.43
CA PHE A 208 6.80 -20.55 -23.04
C PHE A 208 6.99 -22.04 -22.74
N GLN A 209 7.95 -22.37 -21.88
CA GLN A 209 8.26 -23.77 -21.49
C GLN A 209 7.09 -24.51 -20.84
N VAL A 210 6.00 -23.80 -20.48
CA VAL A 210 4.82 -24.33 -19.82
C VAL A 210 3.60 -23.99 -20.66
N ILE A 211 3.12 -24.98 -21.42
CA ILE A 211 2.01 -24.85 -22.37
C ILE A 211 0.67 -24.64 -21.66
N ASN A 212 0.49 -25.21 -20.47
CA ASN A 212 -0.70 -25.01 -19.63
C ASN A 212 -0.37 -23.96 -18.57
N ASP A 213 -0.79 -22.72 -18.77
CA ASP A 213 -0.58 -21.61 -17.82
C ASP A 213 -1.26 -21.87 -16.48
N ALA A 214 -0.64 -22.71 -15.69
CA ALA A 214 -1.02 -22.87 -14.28
C ALA A 214 -0.63 -21.66 -13.42
N PHE A 215 0.08 -20.69 -13.99
CA PHE A 215 0.48 -19.46 -13.30
C PHE A 215 0.56 -18.27 -14.26
N PRO A 216 0.29 -17.04 -13.80
CA PRO A 216 0.35 -15.85 -14.62
C PRO A 216 1.79 -15.44 -14.96
N THR A 217 1.96 -14.73 -16.06
CA THR A 217 3.20 -14.02 -16.39
C THR A 217 3.31 -12.75 -15.55
N ILE A 218 4.52 -12.41 -15.16
CA ILE A 218 4.82 -11.28 -14.29
C ILE A 218 5.51 -10.17 -15.10
N TYR A 219 4.96 -8.97 -15.06
CA TYR A 219 5.45 -7.80 -15.77
C TYR A 219 5.77 -6.67 -14.80
N ARG A 220 6.95 -6.08 -14.89
CA ARG A 220 7.26 -4.84 -14.15
C ARG A 220 6.47 -3.68 -14.76
N ILE A 221 5.71 -2.96 -13.94
CA ILE A 221 4.82 -1.88 -14.41
C ILE A 221 5.61 -0.70 -15.00
N ASP A 222 6.79 -0.40 -14.46
CA ASP A 222 7.67 0.65 -14.98
C ASP A 222 8.18 0.38 -16.41
N ARG A 223 8.18 -0.89 -16.87
CA ARG A 223 8.59 -1.30 -18.23
C ARG A 223 7.45 -1.36 -19.23
N ILE A 224 6.24 -1.08 -18.81
CA ILE A 224 5.08 -0.94 -19.69
C ILE A 224 5.15 0.46 -20.32
N ALA A 225 5.48 0.54 -21.62
CA ALA A 225 5.68 1.80 -22.32
C ALA A 225 4.33 2.45 -22.71
N GLY A 226 3.52 1.75 -23.51
CA GLY A 226 2.17 2.16 -23.89
C GLY A 226 1.16 1.12 -23.43
N TYR A 227 -0.04 1.53 -23.03
CA TYR A 227 -1.08 0.61 -22.61
C TYR A 227 -2.46 1.13 -23.00
N LYS A 228 -3.41 0.20 -23.13
CA LYS A 228 -4.82 0.48 -23.37
C LYS A 228 -5.68 -0.54 -22.62
N VAL A 229 -6.58 -0.06 -21.79
CA VAL A 229 -7.67 -0.87 -21.22
C VAL A 229 -8.71 -1.05 -22.31
N LEU A 230 -9.07 -2.30 -22.60
CA LEU A 230 -10.07 -2.62 -23.62
C LEU A 230 -11.46 -2.67 -23.00
N ASP A 231 -12.50 -2.36 -23.79
CA ASP A 231 -13.89 -2.52 -23.38
C ASP A 231 -14.31 -4.00 -23.30
N GLU A 232 -13.49 -4.90 -23.87
CA GLU A 232 -13.70 -6.34 -23.78
C GLU A 232 -13.48 -6.84 -22.36
N HIS A 233 -14.40 -7.72 -21.91
CA HIS A 233 -14.32 -8.36 -20.59
C HIS A 233 -13.99 -9.84 -20.73
N PHE A 234 -13.16 -10.35 -19.83
CA PHE A 234 -12.94 -11.77 -19.67
C PHE A 234 -13.71 -12.31 -18.48
N LYS A 235 -14.04 -13.61 -18.53
CA LYS A 235 -14.67 -14.31 -17.42
C LYS A 235 -13.64 -15.19 -16.72
N ILE A 236 -13.60 -15.12 -15.40
CA ILE A 236 -12.85 -16.06 -14.57
C ILE A 236 -13.88 -16.85 -13.76
N PRO A 237 -14.01 -18.17 -13.97
CA PRO A 237 -14.78 -19.04 -13.07
C PRO A 237 -14.29 -18.88 -11.64
N TYR A 238 -15.17 -19.04 -10.67
CA TYR A 238 -14.80 -18.90 -9.25
C TYR A 238 -13.68 -19.86 -8.84
N SER A 239 -13.69 -21.09 -9.39
CA SER A 239 -12.65 -22.11 -9.19
C SER A 239 -11.27 -21.72 -9.70
N ASP A 240 -11.21 -20.82 -10.68
CA ASP A 240 -9.98 -20.48 -11.40
C ASP A 240 -9.49 -19.07 -11.02
N ARG A 241 -10.05 -18.48 -9.96
CA ARG A 241 -9.61 -17.17 -9.46
C ARG A 241 -8.18 -17.26 -9.00
N PHE A 242 -7.40 -16.30 -9.47
CA PHE A 242 -6.03 -16.14 -9.01
C PHE A 242 -6.03 -15.73 -7.53
N GLU A 243 -5.43 -16.54 -6.70
CA GLU A 243 -5.27 -16.28 -5.27
C GLU A 243 -3.94 -15.57 -5.03
N GLU A 244 -3.96 -14.24 -5.06
CA GLU A 244 -2.77 -13.40 -4.90
C GLU A 244 -2.00 -13.71 -3.62
N GLY A 245 -2.70 -13.90 -2.50
CA GLY A 245 -2.09 -14.24 -1.21
C GLY A 245 -1.37 -15.58 -1.23
N GLU A 246 -1.95 -16.61 -1.88
CA GLU A 246 -1.31 -17.91 -2.01
C GLU A 246 -0.12 -17.89 -2.96
N PHE A 247 -0.22 -17.12 -4.05
CA PHE A 247 0.89 -16.90 -4.95
C PHE A 247 2.05 -16.18 -4.24
N ARG A 248 1.75 -15.13 -3.46
CA ARG A 248 2.72 -14.34 -2.72
C ARG A 248 3.54 -15.17 -1.73
N LYS A 249 2.94 -16.14 -1.08
CA LYS A 249 3.64 -17.04 -0.13
C LYS A 249 4.72 -17.88 -0.81
N ARG A 250 4.59 -18.14 -2.11
CA ARG A 250 5.42 -19.11 -2.86
C ARG A 250 6.37 -18.47 -3.86
N VAL A 251 6.05 -17.27 -4.37
CA VAL A 251 6.91 -16.60 -5.34
C VAL A 251 8.08 -15.90 -4.65
N GLN A 252 9.30 -16.09 -5.18
CA GLN A 252 10.49 -15.40 -4.70
C GLN A 252 11.05 -14.51 -5.82
N PHE A 253 11.42 -13.27 -5.47
CA PHE A 253 11.96 -12.25 -6.40
C PHE A 253 11.11 -12.04 -7.66
N MET A 254 9.80 -12.31 -7.58
CA MET A 254 8.85 -12.22 -8.69
C MET A 254 9.24 -13.06 -9.93
N TYR A 255 9.95 -14.16 -9.73
CA TYR A 255 10.15 -15.18 -10.75
C TYR A 255 9.01 -16.20 -10.69
N GLY A 256 8.04 -16.05 -11.60
CA GLY A 256 6.97 -17.03 -11.79
C GLY A 256 7.48 -18.37 -12.31
N GLY A 257 6.64 -19.38 -12.32
CA GLY A 257 6.97 -20.69 -12.83
C GLY A 257 6.15 -21.81 -12.18
N ARG A 258 6.49 -23.06 -12.49
CA ARG A 258 5.79 -24.22 -11.91
C ARG A 258 5.96 -24.27 -10.40
N LEU A 259 4.94 -24.78 -9.74
CA LEU A 259 5.00 -25.11 -8.32
C LEU A 259 6.03 -26.24 -8.11
N LYS A 260 6.91 -26.02 -7.16
CA LYS A 260 7.96 -26.97 -6.76
C LYS A 260 7.94 -27.17 -5.26
N LYS A 261 8.35 -28.33 -4.83
CA LYS A 261 8.68 -28.60 -3.43
C LYS A 261 10.20 -28.77 -3.35
N ILE A 262 10.82 -27.94 -2.49
CA ILE A 262 12.26 -27.99 -2.24
C ILE A 262 12.55 -28.52 -0.85
N ARG A 263 13.73 -29.11 -0.68
CA ARG A 263 14.27 -29.48 0.64
C ARG A 263 15.74 -29.06 0.74
N PHE A 264 16.09 -28.48 1.87
CA PHE A 264 17.45 -28.05 2.14
C PHE A 264 17.77 -28.16 3.62
N ARG A 265 19.06 -28.27 3.94
CA ARG A 265 19.58 -28.10 5.30
C ARG A 265 19.98 -26.66 5.50
N TYR A 266 19.69 -26.15 6.69
CA TYR A 266 20.07 -24.81 7.12
C TYR A 266 20.85 -24.87 8.44
N LYS A 267 22.04 -24.26 8.47
CA LYS A 267 22.94 -24.18 9.63
C LYS A 267 23.27 -22.75 10.05
N GLY A 268 22.45 -21.77 9.62
CA GLY A 268 22.66 -20.35 9.94
C GLY A 268 22.13 -19.96 11.34
N GLY A 269 22.32 -18.71 11.70
CA GLY A 269 22.04 -18.21 13.06
C GLY A 269 20.57 -18.09 13.44
N SER A 270 19.63 -17.95 12.50
CA SER A 270 18.20 -17.80 12.81
C SER A 270 17.33 -18.59 11.84
N ILE A 271 16.71 -19.64 12.33
CA ILE A 271 15.69 -20.38 11.54
C ILE A 271 14.43 -19.53 11.32
N GLU A 272 14.09 -18.63 12.22
CA GLU A 272 12.94 -17.73 12.10
C GLU A 272 13.04 -16.88 10.84
N ALA A 273 14.22 -16.33 10.51
CA ALA A 273 14.43 -15.56 9.29
C ALA A 273 14.16 -16.38 8.01
N VAL A 274 14.42 -17.69 8.04
CA VAL A 274 14.08 -18.62 6.95
C VAL A 274 12.58 -18.82 6.84
N LEU A 275 11.89 -19.02 7.97
CA LEU A 275 10.44 -19.20 8.02
C LEU A 275 9.70 -17.93 7.61
N ASP A 276 10.16 -16.77 8.02
CA ASP A 276 9.62 -15.48 7.60
C ASP A 276 9.80 -15.24 6.09
N ARG A 277 10.97 -15.60 5.57
CA ARG A 277 11.23 -15.47 4.13
C ARG A 277 10.43 -16.46 3.29
N LEU A 278 10.22 -17.65 3.77
CA LEU A 278 9.52 -18.75 3.10
C LEU A 278 8.28 -19.17 3.89
N PRO A 279 7.14 -18.46 3.75
CA PRO A 279 5.94 -18.72 4.56
C PRO A 279 5.35 -20.12 4.43
N THR A 280 5.72 -20.88 3.40
CA THR A 280 5.33 -22.29 3.20
C THR A 280 6.33 -23.28 3.81
N ALA A 281 7.43 -22.78 4.41
CA ALA A 281 8.47 -23.62 4.98
C ALA A 281 7.98 -24.39 6.19
N LYS A 282 8.44 -25.64 6.29
CA LYS A 282 8.21 -26.54 7.43
C LYS A 282 9.54 -27.16 7.84
N ILE A 283 9.84 -27.11 9.10
CA ILE A 283 10.97 -27.85 9.70
C ILE A 283 10.58 -29.31 9.72
N LEU A 284 11.36 -30.16 9.07
CA LEU A 284 11.17 -31.62 9.04
C LEU A 284 11.98 -32.31 10.14
N ASP A 285 13.16 -31.79 10.44
CA ASP A 285 14.10 -32.34 11.42
C ASP A 285 15.04 -31.26 11.92
N GLU A 286 15.54 -31.44 13.15
CA GLU A 286 16.59 -30.61 13.77
C GLU A 286 17.61 -31.52 14.45
N LYS A 287 18.85 -31.40 14.04
CA LYS A 287 19.93 -32.15 14.65
C LYS A 287 21.20 -31.31 14.72
N ASP A 288 21.79 -31.21 15.92
CA ASP A 288 23.04 -30.50 16.20
C ASP A 288 23.03 -29.04 15.64
N GLY A 289 21.89 -28.34 15.75
CA GLY A 289 21.73 -26.96 15.26
C GLY A 289 21.56 -26.86 13.72
N VAL A 290 21.42 -28.00 13.04
CA VAL A 290 21.15 -28.06 11.60
C VAL A 290 19.68 -28.42 11.39
N TYR A 291 18.94 -27.53 10.71
CA TYR A 291 17.52 -27.70 10.40
C TYR A 291 17.34 -28.27 8.99
N THR A 292 16.57 -29.35 8.88
CA THR A 292 16.08 -29.82 7.56
C THR A 292 14.74 -29.19 7.28
N VAL A 293 14.66 -28.37 6.22
CA VAL A 293 13.49 -27.56 5.88
C VAL A 293 12.91 -28.00 4.53
N SER A 294 11.58 -28.03 4.44
CA SER A 294 10.87 -28.22 3.18
C SER A 294 9.98 -27.01 2.92
N ALA A 295 9.96 -26.49 1.68
CA ALA A 295 9.09 -25.39 1.27
C ALA A 295 8.47 -25.62 -0.11
N GLU A 296 7.27 -25.07 -0.32
CA GLU A 296 6.62 -24.99 -1.62
C GLU A 296 6.89 -23.62 -2.24
N VAL A 297 7.37 -23.58 -3.48
CA VAL A 297 7.78 -22.36 -4.17
C VAL A 297 7.38 -22.38 -5.65
N PHE A 298 7.13 -21.21 -6.22
CA PHE A 298 6.97 -21.05 -7.66
C PHE A 298 8.29 -20.68 -8.34
N GLY A 299 8.58 -21.33 -9.46
CA GLY A 299 9.66 -20.97 -10.38
C GLY A 299 11.07 -21.07 -9.77
N GLU A 300 11.99 -20.35 -10.40
CA GLU A 300 13.42 -20.41 -10.08
C GLU A 300 13.92 -19.29 -9.14
N GLY A 301 13.04 -18.38 -8.73
CA GLY A 301 13.43 -17.28 -7.83
C GLY A 301 14.03 -17.74 -6.51
N ILE A 302 13.59 -18.90 -6.04
CA ILE A 302 14.14 -19.51 -4.82
C ILE A 302 15.66 -19.78 -4.92
N ASN A 303 16.17 -20.08 -6.11
CA ASN A 303 17.59 -20.36 -6.32
C ASN A 303 18.45 -19.12 -6.05
N VAL A 304 17.92 -17.92 -6.29
CA VAL A 304 18.62 -16.66 -5.98
C VAL A 304 18.79 -16.54 -4.46
N TRP A 305 17.73 -16.83 -3.70
CA TRP A 305 17.80 -16.78 -2.25
C TRP A 305 18.70 -17.88 -1.67
N LEU A 306 18.55 -19.13 -2.11
CA LEU A 306 19.40 -20.24 -1.64
C LEU A 306 20.90 -19.95 -1.85
N ARG A 307 21.26 -19.42 -3.02
CA ARG A 307 22.65 -19.03 -3.32
C ARG A 307 23.14 -17.88 -2.42
N SER A 308 22.29 -16.93 -2.08
CA SER A 308 22.64 -15.81 -1.21
C SER A 308 22.97 -16.24 0.22
N GLN A 309 22.51 -17.43 0.64
CA GLN A 309 22.81 -17.98 1.98
C GLN A 309 24.23 -18.59 2.07
N GLY A 310 24.91 -18.77 0.95
CA GLY A 310 26.27 -19.33 0.91
C GLY A 310 26.35 -20.70 1.58
N GLU A 311 27.32 -20.88 2.47
CA GLU A 311 27.57 -22.13 3.18
C GLU A 311 26.50 -22.49 4.22
N ASN A 312 25.60 -21.56 4.55
CA ASN A 312 24.53 -21.81 5.53
C ASN A 312 23.44 -22.72 4.99
N VAL A 313 23.37 -22.92 3.67
CA VAL A 313 22.36 -23.75 3.02
C VAL A 313 22.98 -24.84 2.18
N GLU A 314 22.54 -26.07 2.41
CA GLU A 314 22.82 -27.24 1.57
C GLU A 314 21.50 -27.76 0.98
N VAL A 315 21.34 -27.69 -0.35
CA VAL A 315 20.13 -28.17 -1.04
C VAL A 315 20.17 -29.69 -1.14
N ILE A 316 19.09 -30.35 -0.66
CA ILE A 316 18.97 -31.82 -0.69
C ILE A 316 18.21 -32.26 -1.93
N ASP A 317 17.10 -31.58 -2.25
CA ASP A 317 16.16 -31.98 -3.30
C ASP A 317 15.40 -30.79 -3.87
N GLY A 318 14.97 -30.89 -5.14
CA GLY A 318 14.27 -29.82 -5.86
C GLY A 318 15.16 -28.86 -6.66
N TRP A 319 16.48 -29.07 -6.65
CA TRP A 319 17.44 -28.36 -7.48
C TRP A 319 17.59 -29.09 -8.83
N LYS A 320 17.25 -28.41 -9.93
CA LYS A 320 17.77 -28.79 -11.25
C LYS A 320 18.74 -27.70 -11.68
N ASN A 321 19.98 -28.10 -11.95
CA ASN A 321 20.99 -27.27 -12.59
C ASN A 321 20.52 -26.77 -13.96
#